data_eabcbd3c9b535fc112730e71da814681
#
_entry.id   eabcbd3c9b535fc112730e71da814681
#
_cell.length_a   1.000
_cell.length_b   1.000
_cell.length_c   1.000
_cell.angle_alpha   90.00
_cell.angle_beta   90.00
_cell.angle_gamma   90.00
#
_symmetry.space_group_name_H-M   'P 1'
#
loop_
_entity.id
_entity.type
_entity.pdbx_description
1 polymer ?
#
loop_
_entity_poly.entity_id
_entity_poly.type
_entity_poly.pdbx_seq_one_letter_code
_entity_poly.pdbx_strand_id
1 'polypeptide(L)'
;MSVSAFFKKRNWPIWVADAVALIGLAIYIAQSVVFAHTTVSNLDEGAYLLKGFLFATGKYHPFDPGISTNKGPLSFLIPGYVQLIFGPGLRTGRYLAVFFGVMAVIGTWVAARRIGNKWLAVGAVWVFATSPMVIKIYSGGATQSTIACLLAWSLALSLGEKRSLWQLMLSGFFAGLTMLVRQNMLPVLPLLALYALWQHGWKSIGLFLSGFAVVAVVHIIYWPEILQLWYWLPLIKLPADTVYSGGGSIIWTPEVYLDSRLISVFQAVRFHYIPLVGSIVSLLLWPKIRDWKSRADFRMSLFLLILFWGLLYMHAMAAIGQDYCVYCFTPYIAFFNVVGILLLVVSVKSLNWRPSIAVQILLIIGLLVVFGGMGFSAFEDIGNFLINLPVPRVHDFRFLPGFVTLWEILSNKFHMSRNSAMRYASASLGFFIGVLIMGIGYIIWRRWRNSSVKFSVFFAFASLILGLVLSPVLQGSAAAKDCVSDVILDNERIGKHLRSIIPQGSLVYWYGGLSAAPLLYLPGVKIFPPQINDGYSFISHGNTAELFKFGYWNEEMNEKWKSTADFFIIEDKGYNNWEEFITPQLFDEFPRSPVGTSCLEGSTLRIFRRK
;
A
#
# COMPACT_ATOMS: atom_id res chain seq x y z
N MET A 1 -8.74 16.15 37.50
CA MET A 1 -7.98 17.06 36.58
C MET A 1 -8.29 16.62 35.18
N SER A 2 -8.89 17.45 34.31
CA SER A 2 -9.15 17.03 32.93
C SER A 2 -7.83 17.00 32.14
N VAL A 3 -7.68 16.04 31.23
CA VAL A 3 -6.53 15.96 30.30
C VAL A 3 -6.37 17.32 29.59
N SER A 4 -7.48 18.00 29.26
CA SER A 4 -7.46 19.36 28.71
C SER A 4 -6.94 20.40 29.70
N ALA A 5 -7.17 20.23 31.02
CA ALA A 5 -6.66 21.12 32.04
C ALA A 5 -5.17 20.89 32.34
N PHE A 6 -4.70 19.63 32.24
CA PHE A 6 -3.28 19.30 32.36
C PHE A 6 -2.46 19.93 31.21
N PHE A 7 -2.97 19.85 29.98
CA PHE A 7 -2.31 20.47 28.84
C PHE A 7 -2.54 22.00 28.76
N LYS A 8 -3.62 22.53 29.32
CA LYS A 8 -3.93 23.97 29.30
C LYS A 8 -3.14 24.75 30.36
N LYS A 9 -2.75 24.11 31.46
CA LYS A 9 -2.02 24.75 32.58
C LYS A 9 -0.50 24.85 32.36
N ARG A 10 0.09 24.08 31.42
CA ARG A 10 1.48 24.19 31.01
C ARG A 10 1.54 24.73 29.59
N ASN A 11 1.81 26.01 29.43
CA ASN A 11 2.23 26.60 28.15
C ASN A 11 3.60 26.01 27.79
N TRP A 12 3.59 24.76 27.30
CA TRP A 12 4.80 24.18 26.73
C TRP A 12 5.29 25.09 25.59
N PRO A 13 6.55 25.49 25.57
CA PRO A 13 7.11 26.28 24.49
C PRO A 13 6.77 25.64 23.14
N ILE A 14 6.60 26.45 22.12
CA ILE A 14 6.23 25.97 20.77
C ILE A 14 7.26 24.97 20.25
N TRP A 15 8.53 25.20 20.56
CA TRP A 15 9.65 24.34 20.15
C TRP A 15 9.57 22.90 20.70
N VAL A 16 8.90 22.65 21.85
CA VAL A 16 8.76 21.30 22.39
C VAL A 16 7.92 20.41 21.46
N ALA A 17 6.80 20.93 20.94
CA ALA A 17 6.00 20.17 20.00
C ALA A 17 6.76 19.90 18.70
N ASP A 18 7.52 20.89 18.22
CA ASP A 18 8.34 20.73 17.01
C ASP A 18 9.48 19.73 17.22
N ALA A 19 10.13 19.75 18.39
CA ALA A 19 11.14 18.76 18.76
C ALA A 19 10.58 17.34 18.81
N VAL A 20 9.40 17.14 19.42
CA VAL A 20 8.73 15.82 19.45
C VAL A 20 8.34 15.35 18.05
N ALA A 21 7.89 16.25 17.16
CA ALA A 21 7.63 15.92 15.77
C ALA A 21 8.91 15.51 15.03
N LEU A 22 10.02 16.24 15.24
CA LEU A 22 11.32 15.91 14.64
C LEU A 22 11.86 14.55 15.11
N ILE A 23 11.70 14.21 16.39
CA ILE A 23 12.05 12.86 16.88
C ILE A 23 11.23 11.79 16.16
N GLY A 24 9.91 11.98 16.03
CA GLY A 24 9.06 11.05 15.27
C GLY A 24 9.49 10.92 13.81
N LEU A 25 9.84 12.04 13.17
CA LEU A 25 10.34 12.03 11.78
C LEU A 25 11.69 11.30 11.67
N ALA A 26 12.60 11.51 12.63
CA ALA A 26 13.89 10.82 12.65
C ALA A 26 13.72 9.30 12.82
N ILE A 27 12.81 8.87 13.69
CA ILE A 27 12.44 7.45 13.85
C ILE A 27 11.86 6.90 12.54
N TYR A 28 10.97 7.65 11.89
CA TYR A 28 10.41 7.26 10.60
C TYR A 28 11.51 7.06 9.54
N ILE A 29 12.45 8.01 9.41
CA ILE A 29 13.57 7.94 8.45
C ILE A 29 14.45 6.72 8.74
N ALA A 30 14.85 6.52 10.00
CA ALA A 30 15.69 5.40 10.39
C ALA A 30 15.05 4.05 10.04
N GLN A 31 13.75 3.87 10.34
CA GLN A 31 13.02 2.66 9.99
C GLN A 31 12.85 2.52 8.47
N SER A 32 12.60 3.62 7.74
CA SER A 32 12.46 3.60 6.28
C SER A 32 13.74 3.11 5.62
N VAL A 33 14.90 3.55 6.09
CA VAL A 33 16.20 3.06 5.58
C VAL A 33 16.38 1.57 5.88
N VAL A 34 16.04 1.12 7.09
CA VAL A 34 16.10 -0.31 7.44
C VAL A 34 15.20 -1.13 6.51
N PHE A 35 13.95 -0.73 6.30
CA PHE A 35 13.05 -1.45 5.40
C PHE A 35 13.48 -1.39 3.94
N ALA A 36 14.06 -0.28 3.49
CA ALA A 36 14.63 -0.20 2.15
C ALA A 36 15.71 -1.25 1.89
N HIS A 37 16.45 -1.65 2.93
CA HIS A 37 17.50 -2.65 2.83
C HIS A 37 17.05 -4.08 3.14
N THR A 38 15.93 -4.29 3.84
CA THR A 38 15.51 -5.61 4.35
C THR A 38 14.21 -6.14 3.78
N THR A 39 13.52 -5.37 2.92
CA THR A 39 12.30 -5.81 2.25
C THR A 39 12.63 -6.51 0.93
N VAL A 40 12.03 -7.68 0.68
CA VAL A 40 12.15 -8.38 -0.60
C VAL A 40 11.59 -7.52 -1.73
N SER A 41 12.29 -7.47 -2.85
CA SER A 41 11.80 -6.79 -4.04
C SER A 41 10.67 -7.59 -4.67
N ASN A 42 9.59 -6.91 -5.02
CA ASN A 42 8.40 -7.51 -5.60
C ASN A 42 8.27 -7.19 -7.11
N LEU A 43 7.26 -7.81 -7.73
CA LEU A 43 6.95 -7.65 -9.13
C LEU A 43 6.78 -6.18 -9.55
N ASP A 44 5.93 -5.44 -8.82
CA ASP A 44 5.62 -4.05 -9.14
C ASP A 44 6.87 -3.16 -9.07
N GLU A 45 7.68 -3.32 -8.01
CA GLU A 45 8.91 -2.55 -7.83
C GLU A 45 9.88 -2.78 -9.00
N GLY A 46 10.17 -4.05 -9.32
CA GLY A 46 11.04 -4.40 -10.42
C GLY A 46 10.54 -3.87 -11.77
N ALA A 47 9.23 -3.99 -12.02
CA ALA A 47 8.61 -3.52 -13.25
C ALA A 47 8.64 -1.99 -13.38
N TYR A 48 8.30 -1.23 -12.32
CA TYR A 48 8.35 0.24 -12.37
C TYR A 48 9.76 0.75 -12.60
N LEU A 49 10.75 0.18 -11.93
CA LEU A 49 12.14 0.61 -12.06
C LEU A 49 12.70 0.25 -13.44
N LEU A 50 12.55 -1.00 -13.89
CA LEU A 50 13.08 -1.44 -15.19
C LEU A 50 12.42 -0.74 -16.36
N LYS A 51 11.08 -0.76 -16.45
CA LYS A 51 10.35 -0.07 -17.51
C LYS A 51 10.63 1.44 -17.48
N GLY A 52 10.64 2.04 -16.30
CA GLY A 52 10.97 3.45 -16.13
C GLY A 52 12.35 3.79 -16.69
N PHE A 53 13.36 2.99 -16.42
CA PHE A 53 14.70 3.16 -16.98
C PHE A 53 14.73 2.99 -18.51
N LEU A 54 14.02 2.00 -19.04
CA LEU A 54 13.89 1.78 -20.47
C LEU A 54 13.20 2.94 -21.19
N PHE A 55 12.16 3.53 -20.59
CA PHE A 55 11.49 4.72 -21.11
C PHE A 55 12.41 5.96 -21.07
N ALA A 56 13.05 6.19 -19.93
CA ALA A 56 13.94 7.34 -19.76
C ALA A 56 15.18 7.29 -20.65
N THR A 57 15.65 6.10 -21.04
CA THR A 57 16.74 5.91 -22.01
C THR A 57 16.29 6.01 -23.47
N GLY A 58 14.99 6.18 -23.74
CA GLY A 58 14.43 6.22 -25.10
C GLY A 58 14.44 4.86 -25.83
N LYS A 59 14.73 3.74 -25.15
CA LYS A 59 14.66 2.41 -25.74
C LYS A 59 13.24 1.97 -26.04
N TYR A 60 12.30 2.43 -25.22
CA TYR A 60 10.86 2.26 -25.39
C TYR A 60 10.15 3.54 -25.03
N HIS A 61 8.98 3.74 -25.62
CA HIS A 61 8.03 4.76 -25.18
C HIS A 61 6.94 4.12 -24.33
N PRO A 62 6.33 4.87 -23.39
CA PRO A 62 5.10 4.40 -22.74
C PRO A 62 4.07 4.02 -23.80
N PHE A 63 3.42 2.86 -23.63
CA PHE A 63 2.46 2.25 -24.56
C PHE A 63 3.03 1.63 -25.84
N ASP A 64 4.35 1.58 -26.01
CA ASP A 64 4.94 0.82 -27.11
C ASP A 64 4.47 -0.66 -27.08
N PRO A 65 4.37 -1.30 -28.26
CA PRO A 65 4.06 -2.72 -28.34
C PRO A 65 5.01 -3.57 -27.50
N GLY A 66 4.44 -4.50 -26.73
CA GLY A 66 5.20 -5.36 -25.82
C GLY A 66 5.52 -4.78 -24.45
N ILE A 67 5.17 -3.50 -24.20
CA ILE A 67 5.33 -2.88 -22.88
C ILE A 67 4.02 -2.29 -22.42
N SER A 68 3.38 -2.93 -21.47
CA SER A 68 2.16 -2.44 -20.85
C SER A 68 2.44 -1.31 -19.86
N THR A 69 1.76 -0.18 -20.02
CA THR A 69 1.81 0.98 -19.11
C THR A 69 0.43 1.37 -18.62
N ASN A 70 -0.37 0.40 -18.27
CA ASN A 70 -1.76 0.56 -17.84
C ASN A 70 -1.97 1.38 -16.55
N LYS A 71 -0.90 1.95 -15.95
CA LYS A 71 -0.96 2.62 -14.64
C LYS A 71 -0.64 4.11 -14.69
N GLY A 72 -0.45 4.72 -15.76
CA GLY A 72 -0.06 6.12 -15.89
C GLY A 72 1.46 6.30 -16.09
N PRO A 73 1.84 7.14 -17.05
CA PRO A 73 3.24 7.25 -17.47
C PRO A 73 4.17 7.74 -16.37
N LEU A 74 3.70 8.59 -15.46
CA LEU A 74 4.55 9.16 -14.41
C LEU A 74 4.96 8.12 -13.36
N SER A 75 4.24 7.01 -13.21
CA SER A 75 4.67 5.91 -12.33
C SER A 75 6.00 5.28 -12.78
N PHE A 76 6.30 5.35 -14.06
CA PHE A 76 7.52 4.84 -14.68
C PHE A 76 8.54 5.97 -14.91
N LEU A 77 8.11 7.10 -15.46
CA LEU A 77 9.01 8.19 -15.85
C LEU A 77 9.72 8.83 -14.65
N ILE A 78 9.03 9.03 -13.52
CA ILE A 78 9.66 9.62 -12.32
C ILE A 78 10.86 8.77 -11.87
N PRO A 79 10.70 7.48 -11.52
CA PRO A 79 11.86 6.66 -11.13
C PRO A 79 12.83 6.45 -12.29
N GLY A 80 12.37 6.45 -13.54
CA GLY A 80 13.22 6.31 -14.72
C GLY A 80 14.22 7.47 -14.86
N TYR A 81 13.76 8.70 -14.85
CA TYR A 81 14.64 9.87 -14.95
C TYR A 81 15.57 10.02 -13.74
N VAL A 82 15.11 9.65 -12.53
CA VAL A 82 15.99 9.65 -11.36
C VAL A 82 17.11 8.62 -11.53
N GLN A 83 16.83 7.46 -12.14
CA GLN A 83 17.85 6.45 -12.44
C GLN A 83 18.84 6.89 -13.54
N LEU A 84 18.46 7.79 -14.47
CA LEU A 84 19.44 8.40 -15.41
C LEU A 84 20.46 9.27 -14.67
N ILE A 85 20.04 9.93 -13.60
CA ILE A 85 20.90 10.86 -12.86
C ILE A 85 21.79 10.12 -11.87
N PHE A 86 21.24 9.17 -11.10
CA PHE A 86 21.90 8.51 -9.98
C PHE A 86 22.35 7.07 -10.29
N GLY A 87 22.09 6.59 -11.50
CA GLY A 87 22.37 5.21 -11.94
C GLY A 87 21.16 4.28 -11.73
N PRO A 88 21.02 3.28 -12.65
CA PRO A 88 19.98 2.29 -12.55
C PRO A 88 20.23 1.33 -11.38
N GLY A 89 19.17 0.95 -10.68
CA GLY A 89 19.28 -0.03 -9.62
C GLY A 89 18.22 0.12 -8.54
N LEU A 90 18.09 -0.93 -7.75
CA LEU A 90 17.13 -1.01 -6.64
C LEU A 90 17.41 0.10 -5.59
N ARG A 91 18.69 0.43 -5.35
CA ARG A 91 19.10 1.50 -4.42
C ARG A 91 18.49 2.83 -4.78
N THR A 92 18.62 3.25 -6.03
CA THR A 92 18.09 4.53 -6.52
C THR A 92 16.56 4.57 -6.37
N GLY A 93 15.87 3.49 -6.77
CA GLY A 93 14.42 3.41 -6.66
C GLY A 93 13.92 3.49 -5.22
N ARG A 94 14.55 2.76 -4.30
CA ARG A 94 14.15 2.73 -2.88
C ARG A 94 14.46 4.03 -2.14
N TYR A 95 15.61 4.65 -2.40
CA TYR A 95 15.92 5.93 -1.77
C TYR A 95 15.03 7.06 -2.29
N LEU A 96 14.61 7.00 -3.55
CA LEU A 96 13.57 7.88 -4.07
C LEU A 96 12.24 7.66 -3.33
N ALA A 97 11.85 6.40 -3.10
CA ALA A 97 10.63 6.08 -2.37
C ALA A 97 10.70 6.57 -0.90
N VAL A 98 11.83 6.37 -0.21
CA VAL A 98 12.07 6.91 1.13
C VAL A 98 11.96 8.44 1.14
N PHE A 99 12.57 9.11 0.16
CA PHE A 99 12.46 10.58 0.02
C PHE A 99 10.99 11.02 -0.11
N PHE A 100 10.22 10.40 -0.98
CA PHE A 100 8.79 10.72 -1.12
C PHE A 100 8.00 10.40 0.15
N GLY A 101 8.29 9.30 0.83
CA GLY A 101 7.70 8.95 2.12
C GLY A 101 7.95 10.02 3.19
N VAL A 102 9.19 10.50 3.31
CA VAL A 102 9.56 11.61 4.21
C VAL A 102 8.80 12.88 3.86
N MET A 103 8.73 13.22 2.57
CA MET A 103 8.00 14.40 2.09
C MET A 103 6.48 14.27 2.31
N ALA A 104 5.91 13.06 2.25
CA ALA A 104 4.51 12.81 2.61
C ALA A 104 4.24 13.08 4.09
N VAL A 105 5.13 12.62 4.98
CA VAL A 105 5.03 12.88 6.43
C VAL A 105 5.14 14.37 6.72
N ILE A 106 6.09 15.08 6.12
CA ILE A 106 6.26 16.54 6.27
C ILE A 106 5.04 17.29 5.75
N GLY A 107 4.55 16.94 4.55
CA GLY A 107 3.33 17.54 3.97
C GLY A 107 2.10 17.35 4.87
N THR A 108 1.95 16.14 5.44
CA THR A 108 0.87 15.82 6.40
C THR A 108 1.02 16.63 7.68
N TRP A 109 2.23 16.76 8.23
CA TRP A 109 2.49 17.60 9.40
C TRP A 109 2.16 19.07 9.14
N VAL A 110 2.58 19.62 7.99
CA VAL A 110 2.26 21.01 7.57
C VAL A 110 0.75 21.21 7.50
N ALA A 111 0.03 20.30 6.84
CA ALA A 111 -1.43 20.35 6.75
C ALA A 111 -2.07 20.28 8.15
N ALA A 112 -1.72 19.27 8.94
CA ALA A 112 -2.27 19.04 10.29
C ALA A 112 -2.01 20.22 11.24
N ARG A 113 -0.84 20.88 11.15
CA ARG A 113 -0.50 22.06 11.94
C ARG A 113 -1.38 23.26 11.61
N ARG A 114 -1.74 23.40 10.35
CA ARG A 114 -2.60 24.52 9.87
C ARG A 114 -4.06 24.33 10.23
N ILE A 115 -4.61 23.13 9.98
CA ILE A 115 -6.04 22.85 10.17
C ILE A 115 -6.37 22.40 11.60
N GLY A 116 -5.39 21.86 12.30
CA GLY A 116 -5.50 21.35 13.67
C GLY A 116 -4.89 22.29 14.72
N ASN A 117 -3.83 21.82 15.28
CA ASN A 117 -2.92 22.54 16.17
C ASN A 117 -1.57 21.80 16.20
N LYS A 118 -0.57 22.39 16.90
CA LYS A 118 0.78 21.83 16.99
C LYS A 118 0.83 20.37 17.50
N TRP A 119 0.00 20.00 18.47
CA TRP A 119 -0.01 18.66 19.06
C TRP A 119 -0.73 17.63 18.18
N LEU A 120 -1.76 18.03 17.45
CA LEU A 120 -2.38 17.17 16.44
C LEU A 120 -1.44 16.92 15.26
N ALA A 121 -0.61 17.91 14.91
CA ALA A 121 0.43 17.72 13.91
C ALA A 121 1.54 16.75 14.38
N VAL A 122 1.94 16.84 15.66
CA VAL A 122 2.81 15.82 16.29
C VAL A 122 2.18 14.44 16.17
N GLY A 123 0.90 14.30 16.57
CA GLY A 123 0.17 13.03 16.45
C GLY A 123 0.17 12.48 15.03
N ALA A 124 -0.02 13.33 14.01
CA ALA A 124 0.03 12.91 12.61
C ALA A 124 1.39 12.34 12.21
N VAL A 125 2.52 12.93 12.64
CA VAL A 125 3.87 12.37 12.40
C VAL A 125 4.04 11.03 13.09
N TRP A 126 3.62 10.93 14.36
CA TRP A 126 3.77 9.70 15.14
C TRP A 126 2.89 8.56 14.63
N VAL A 127 1.75 8.83 14.01
CA VAL A 127 0.96 7.79 13.30
C VAL A 127 1.81 7.11 12.21
N PHE A 128 2.59 7.87 11.45
CA PHE A 128 3.52 7.28 10.47
C PHE A 128 4.70 6.57 11.16
N ALA A 129 5.34 7.22 12.12
CA ALA A 129 6.53 6.68 12.79
C ALA A 129 6.26 5.38 13.57
N THR A 130 5.01 5.15 13.96
CA THR A 130 4.57 3.95 14.69
C THR A 130 3.82 2.94 13.82
N SER A 131 3.86 3.08 12.49
CA SER A 131 3.18 2.18 11.54
C SER A 131 4.20 1.44 10.66
N PRO A 132 4.86 0.35 11.15
CA PRO A 132 5.96 -0.30 10.43
C PRO A 132 5.54 -0.78 9.04
N MET A 133 4.30 -1.27 8.85
CA MET A 133 3.83 -1.71 7.53
C MET A 133 3.66 -0.56 6.54
N VAL A 134 3.22 0.62 6.99
CA VAL A 134 3.15 1.81 6.15
C VAL A 134 4.56 2.27 5.77
N ILE A 135 5.48 2.25 6.72
CA ILE A 135 6.89 2.58 6.49
C ILE A 135 7.50 1.62 5.47
N LYS A 136 7.28 0.30 5.65
CA LYS A 136 7.73 -0.75 4.72
C LYS A 136 7.20 -0.50 3.30
N ILE A 137 5.89 -0.25 3.15
CA ILE A 137 5.26 0.04 1.85
C ILE A 137 5.87 1.31 1.21
N TYR A 138 6.13 2.37 1.99
CA TYR A 138 6.70 3.61 1.49
C TYR A 138 8.21 3.53 1.23
N SER A 139 8.87 2.47 1.67
CA SER A 139 10.30 2.24 1.44
C SER A 139 10.60 1.40 0.20
N GLY A 140 9.59 0.77 -0.40
CA GLY A 140 9.69 0.07 -1.67
C GLY A 140 9.61 1.02 -2.87
N GLY A 141 10.29 0.69 -3.96
CA GLY A 141 10.34 1.50 -5.20
C GLY A 141 9.05 1.51 -6.01
N ALA A 142 7.89 1.37 -5.35
CA ALA A 142 6.57 1.41 -5.95
C ALA A 142 5.91 2.80 -5.83
N THR A 143 4.69 2.95 -6.37
CA THR A 143 4.04 4.25 -6.54
C THR A 143 3.40 4.83 -5.27
N GLN A 144 3.29 4.05 -4.17
CA GLN A 144 2.56 4.44 -2.96
C GLN A 144 3.12 5.71 -2.30
N SER A 145 4.42 5.75 -2.08
CA SER A 145 5.08 6.91 -1.46
C SER A 145 4.99 8.16 -2.32
N THR A 146 5.14 8.02 -3.65
CA THR A 146 5.01 9.13 -4.61
C THR A 146 3.62 9.75 -4.54
N ILE A 147 2.57 8.93 -4.59
CA ILE A 147 1.18 9.41 -4.51
C ILE A 147 0.89 10.04 -3.16
N ALA A 148 1.29 9.39 -2.06
CA ALA A 148 1.09 9.94 -0.72
C ALA A 148 1.77 11.31 -0.55
N CYS A 149 2.96 11.49 -1.13
CA CYS A 149 3.67 12.77 -1.16
C CYS A 149 2.88 13.84 -1.93
N LEU A 150 2.53 13.56 -3.18
CA LEU A 150 1.80 14.51 -4.03
C LEU A 150 0.45 14.90 -3.42
N LEU A 151 -0.27 13.92 -2.87
CA LEU A 151 -1.55 14.13 -2.19
C LEU A 151 -1.39 14.95 -0.90
N ALA A 152 -0.38 14.64 -0.06
CA ALA A 152 -0.11 15.39 1.16
C ALA A 152 0.16 16.87 0.88
N TRP A 153 0.99 17.18 -0.12
CA TRP A 153 1.30 18.55 -0.51
C TRP A 153 0.12 19.25 -1.20
N SER A 154 -0.63 18.55 -2.04
CA SER A 154 -1.86 19.09 -2.61
C SER A 154 -2.84 19.52 -1.51
N LEU A 155 -3.07 18.66 -0.51
CA LEU A 155 -3.94 18.96 0.64
C LEU A 155 -3.33 20.05 1.55
N ALA A 156 -2.02 20.02 1.82
CA ALA A 156 -1.36 21.05 2.62
C ALA A 156 -1.50 22.47 2.02
N LEU A 157 -1.54 22.56 0.70
CA LEU A 157 -1.65 23.83 0.00
C LEU A 157 -3.10 24.32 -0.14
N SER A 158 -4.08 23.43 -0.20
CA SER A 158 -5.50 23.78 -0.40
C SER A 158 -6.32 23.89 0.89
N LEU A 159 -6.03 23.07 1.92
CA LEU A 159 -6.82 23.06 3.16
C LEU A 159 -6.59 24.30 4.01
N GLY A 160 -7.66 24.82 4.59
CA GLY A 160 -7.68 25.96 5.53
C GLY A 160 -8.64 27.07 5.10
N GLU A 161 -8.77 28.11 5.93
CA GLU A 161 -9.75 29.19 5.70
C GLU A 161 -9.39 30.09 4.54
N LYS A 162 -8.12 30.48 4.44
CA LYS A 162 -7.63 31.39 3.40
C LYS A 162 -6.40 30.82 2.72
N ARG A 163 -6.40 30.84 1.39
CA ARG A 163 -5.26 30.44 0.55
C ARG A 163 -5.00 31.48 -0.51
N SER A 164 -3.71 31.65 -0.85
CA SER A 164 -3.29 32.48 -1.97
C SER A 164 -3.51 31.73 -3.30
N LEU A 165 -3.58 32.48 -4.39
CA LEU A 165 -3.77 31.91 -5.71
C LEU A 165 -2.65 30.93 -6.06
N TRP A 166 -1.38 31.28 -5.81
CA TRP A 166 -0.24 30.41 -6.11
C TRP A 166 -0.27 29.08 -5.32
N GLN A 167 -0.76 29.10 -4.05
CA GLN A 167 -0.92 27.87 -3.28
C GLN A 167 -1.97 26.94 -3.90
N LEU A 168 -3.09 27.52 -4.36
CA LEU A 168 -4.13 26.76 -5.04
C LEU A 168 -3.66 26.24 -6.39
N MET A 169 -2.91 27.04 -7.16
CA MET A 169 -2.30 26.59 -8.42
C MET A 169 -1.36 25.40 -8.19
N LEU A 170 -0.46 25.52 -7.23
CA LEU A 170 0.47 24.44 -6.92
C LEU A 170 -0.24 23.19 -6.35
N SER A 171 -1.34 23.37 -5.60
CA SER A 171 -2.20 22.28 -5.15
C SER A 171 -2.82 21.54 -6.33
N GLY A 172 -3.37 22.25 -7.32
CA GLY A 172 -3.92 21.69 -8.54
C GLY A 172 -2.87 20.95 -9.38
N PHE A 173 -1.68 21.52 -9.50
CA PHE A 173 -0.54 20.88 -10.16
C PHE A 173 -0.24 19.50 -9.53
N PHE A 174 -0.08 19.42 -8.21
CA PHE A 174 0.17 18.16 -7.53
C PHE A 174 -1.01 17.17 -7.64
N ALA A 175 -2.25 17.66 -7.61
CA ALA A 175 -3.42 16.82 -7.81
C ALA A 175 -3.46 16.23 -9.23
N GLY A 176 -3.12 17.00 -10.25
CA GLY A 176 -2.99 16.53 -11.63
C GLY A 176 -1.90 15.46 -11.77
N LEU A 177 -0.72 15.70 -11.19
CA LEU A 177 0.35 14.69 -11.16
C LEU A 177 -0.11 13.38 -10.47
N THR A 178 -0.87 13.48 -9.37
CA THR A 178 -1.38 12.29 -8.66
C THR A 178 -2.21 11.39 -9.57
N MET A 179 -3.08 11.98 -10.39
CA MET A 179 -3.89 11.25 -11.37
C MET A 179 -3.03 10.59 -12.45
N LEU A 180 -1.99 11.26 -12.92
CA LEU A 180 -1.08 10.76 -13.95
C LEU A 180 -0.12 9.68 -13.44
N VAL A 181 0.08 9.58 -12.13
CA VAL A 181 0.80 8.44 -11.53
C VAL A 181 -0.13 7.22 -11.43
N ARG A 182 -1.40 7.39 -11.08
CA ARG A 182 -2.33 6.26 -10.91
C ARG A 182 -3.77 6.65 -11.19
N GLN A 183 -4.41 5.93 -12.11
CA GLN A 183 -5.80 6.20 -12.53
C GLN A 183 -6.83 6.14 -11.38
N ASN A 184 -6.64 5.28 -10.37
CA ASN A 184 -7.55 5.18 -9.24
C ASN A 184 -7.57 6.46 -8.36
N MET A 185 -6.65 7.39 -8.60
CA MET A 185 -6.61 8.71 -7.95
C MET A 185 -7.39 9.79 -8.72
N LEU A 186 -8.09 9.42 -9.79
CA LEU A 186 -8.92 10.32 -10.59
C LEU A 186 -9.85 11.22 -9.77
N PRO A 187 -10.54 10.76 -8.70
CA PRO A 187 -11.43 11.62 -7.92
C PRO A 187 -10.74 12.80 -7.23
N VAL A 188 -9.41 12.77 -7.06
CA VAL A 188 -8.67 13.79 -6.29
C VAL A 188 -8.84 15.18 -6.89
N LEU A 189 -8.56 15.37 -8.18
CA LEU A 189 -8.60 16.69 -8.80
C LEU A 189 -10.00 17.30 -8.85
N PRO A 190 -11.06 16.60 -9.33
CA PRO A 190 -12.39 17.17 -9.37
C PRO A 190 -12.96 17.45 -7.98
N LEU A 191 -12.79 16.56 -7.00
CA LEU A 191 -13.27 16.80 -5.65
C LEU A 191 -12.53 17.95 -4.97
N LEU A 192 -11.23 18.06 -5.20
CA LEU A 192 -10.42 19.17 -4.70
C LEU A 192 -10.82 20.50 -5.33
N ALA A 193 -11.09 20.51 -6.63
CA ALA A 193 -11.57 21.70 -7.35
C ALA A 193 -12.94 22.18 -6.81
N LEU A 194 -13.87 21.24 -6.58
CA LEU A 194 -15.17 21.53 -5.95
C LEU A 194 -15.01 22.06 -4.53
N TYR A 195 -14.15 21.45 -3.72
CA TYR A 195 -13.83 21.97 -2.38
C TYR A 195 -13.25 23.38 -2.45
N ALA A 196 -12.28 23.62 -3.33
CA ALA A 196 -11.62 24.92 -3.49
C ALA A 196 -12.63 26.01 -3.94
N LEU A 197 -13.52 25.67 -4.87
CA LEU A 197 -14.61 26.55 -5.28
C LEU A 197 -15.52 26.92 -4.10
N TRP A 198 -15.91 25.92 -3.32
CA TRP A 198 -16.79 26.12 -2.18
C TRP A 198 -16.14 26.90 -1.03
N GLN A 199 -14.82 26.71 -0.81
CA GLN A 199 -14.09 27.31 0.31
C GLN A 199 -13.43 28.64 -0.04
N HIS A 200 -12.85 28.75 -1.25
CA HIS A 200 -11.98 29.88 -1.66
C HIS A 200 -12.59 30.73 -2.79
N GLY A 201 -13.75 30.34 -3.31
CA GLY A 201 -14.44 31.05 -4.39
C GLY A 201 -13.62 31.15 -5.66
N TRP A 202 -13.57 32.32 -6.31
CA TRP A 202 -12.91 32.52 -7.60
C TRP A 202 -11.42 32.14 -7.66
N LYS A 203 -10.72 32.15 -6.53
CA LYS A 203 -9.32 31.71 -6.48
C LYS A 203 -9.15 30.25 -6.86
N SER A 204 -10.21 29.44 -6.77
CA SER A 204 -10.21 28.03 -7.19
C SER A 204 -9.92 27.83 -8.67
N ILE A 205 -10.16 28.85 -9.52
CA ILE A 205 -9.86 28.75 -10.95
C ILE A 205 -8.38 28.45 -11.20
N GLY A 206 -7.49 29.00 -10.38
CA GLY A 206 -6.06 28.70 -10.45
C GLY A 206 -5.74 27.22 -10.18
N LEU A 207 -6.41 26.60 -9.24
CA LEU A 207 -6.28 25.17 -8.96
C LEU A 207 -6.76 24.32 -10.14
N PHE A 208 -7.96 24.62 -10.65
CA PHE A 208 -8.53 23.91 -11.78
C PHE A 208 -7.66 24.03 -13.03
N LEU A 209 -7.27 25.27 -13.40
CA LEU A 209 -6.45 25.51 -14.59
C LEU A 209 -5.09 24.83 -14.50
N SER A 210 -4.40 24.90 -13.36
CA SER A 210 -3.09 24.28 -13.22
C SER A 210 -3.16 22.75 -13.24
N GLY A 211 -4.15 22.16 -12.57
CA GLY A 211 -4.38 20.72 -12.61
C GLY A 211 -4.75 20.24 -14.01
N PHE A 212 -5.65 20.94 -14.67
CA PHE A 212 -6.02 20.63 -16.06
C PHE A 212 -4.84 20.79 -17.01
N ALA A 213 -4.05 21.87 -16.88
CA ALA A 213 -2.87 22.10 -17.72
C ALA A 213 -1.85 20.95 -17.63
N VAL A 214 -1.58 20.45 -16.43
CA VAL A 214 -0.69 19.29 -16.25
C VAL A 214 -1.21 18.06 -16.99
N VAL A 215 -2.48 17.75 -16.81
CA VAL A 215 -3.11 16.61 -17.50
C VAL A 215 -3.09 16.82 -19.01
N ALA A 216 -3.44 18.03 -19.49
CA ALA A 216 -3.45 18.35 -20.91
C ALA A 216 -2.04 18.28 -21.54
N VAL A 217 -1.01 18.82 -20.87
CA VAL A 217 0.38 18.75 -21.36
C VAL A 217 0.84 17.30 -21.51
N VAL A 218 0.56 16.45 -20.52
CA VAL A 218 0.92 15.02 -20.62
C VAL A 218 0.14 14.34 -21.75
N HIS A 219 -1.15 14.68 -21.95
CA HIS A 219 -1.92 14.18 -23.10
C HIS A 219 -1.36 14.64 -24.45
N ILE A 220 -0.85 15.86 -24.56
CA ILE A 220 -0.22 16.34 -25.77
C ILE A 220 1.07 15.56 -26.08
N ILE A 221 1.87 15.25 -25.05
CA ILE A 221 3.13 14.53 -25.20
C ILE A 221 2.91 13.05 -25.56
N TYR A 222 1.92 12.41 -24.95
CA TYR A 222 1.65 10.96 -25.10
C TYR A 222 0.32 10.65 -25.77
N TRP A 223 -0.23 11.60 -26.54
CA TRP A 223 -1.47 11.40 -27.30
C TRP A 223 -1.27 10.42 -28.46
N PRO A 224 -2.25 9.54 -28.76
CA PRO A 224 -3.55 9.32 -28.07
C PRO A 224 -3.46 8.32 -26.91
N GLU A 225 -2.32 7.78 -26.61
CA GLU A 225 -2.11 6.59 -25.80
C GLU A 225 -2.60 6.78 -24.37
N ILE A 226 -2.42 7.99 -23.83
CA ILE A 226 -2.82 8.24 -22.44
C ILE A 226 -4.33 8.17 -22.21
N LEU A 227 -5.15 8.35 -23.25
CA LEU A 227 -6.59 8.19 -23.14
C LEU A 227 -7.00 6.74 -22.81
N GLN A 228 -6.15 5.76 -23.12
CA GLN A 228 -6.37 4.36 -22.76
C GLN A 228 -6.46 4.16 -21.25
N LEU A 229 -5.89 5.07 -20.46
CA LEU A 229 -6.01 5.06 -18.99
C LEU A 229 -7.42 5.37 -18.51
N TRP A 230 -8.24 6.01 -19.35
CA TRP A 230 -9.57 6.48 -19.01
C TRP A 230 -10.69 5.58 -19.57
N TYR A 231 -10.35 4.46 -20.23
CA TYR A 231 -11.31 3.57 -20.88
C TYR A 231 -12.38 3.00 -19.95
N TRP A 232 -12.11 2.92 -18.66
CA TRP A 232 -13.06 2.44 -17.66
C TRP A 232 -14.06 3.52 -17.18
N LEU A 233 -13.87 4.78 -17.59
CA LEU A 233 -14.85 5.83 -17.29
C LEU A 233 -16.09 5.64 -18.16
N PRO A 234 -17.30 5.50 -17.59
CA PRO A 234 -18.53 5.22 -18.37
C PRO A 234 -18.88 6.32 -19.38
N LEU A 235 -18.29 7.52 -19.24
CA LEU A 235 -18.47 8.66 -20.15
C LEU A 235 -17.52 8.64 -21.35
N ILE A 236 -16.43 7.90 -21.29
CA ILE A 236 -15.43 7.80 -22.35
C ILE A 236 -15.48 6.38 -22.89
N LYS A 237 -16.34 6.13 -23.83
CA LYS A 237 -16.29 4.92 -24.65
C LYS A 237 -15.16 5.09 -25.66
N LEU A 238 -13.95 4.67 -25.30
CA LEU A 238 -12.96 4.34 -26.31
C LEU A 238 -13.49 3.13 -27.10
N PRO A 239 -13.23 3.04 -28.41
CA PRO A 239 -13.64 1.87 -29.18
C PRO A 239 -13.14 0.62 -28.48
N ALA A 240 -14.05 -0.19 -27.97
CA ALA A 240 -13.74 -1.41 -27.21
C ALA A 240 -12.90 -2.40 -28.04
N ASP A 241 -12.91 -2.22 -29.35
CA ASP A 241 -12.21 -3.05 -30.33
C ASP A 241 -10.70 -2.93 -30.30
N THR A 242 -10.15 -1.91 -29.62
CA THR A 242 -8.70 -1.68 -29.59
C THR A 242 -7.99 -2.32 -28.41
N VAL A 243 -8.68 -2.68 -27.32
CA VAL A 243 -8.01 -3.06 -26.08
C VAL A 243 -8.07 -4.56 -25.75
N TYR A 244 -9.09 -5.30 -26.18
CA TYR A 244 -9.29 -6.70 -25.80
C TYR A 244 -10.03 -7.54 -26.86
N SER A 245 -9.79 -7.33 -28.15
CA SER A 245 -10.41 -8.15 -29.22
C SER A 245 -9.90 -9.61 -29.26
N GLY A 246 -8.89 -9.91 -28.49
CA GLY A 246 -8.27 -11.23 -28.52
C GLY A 246 -8.80 -12.22 -27.53
N GLY A 247 -10.07 -12.34 -27.26
CA GLY A 247 -10.77 -13.48 -26.60
C GLY A 247 -10.03 -14.41 -25.62
N GLY A 248 -8.83 -14.03 -25.17
CA GLY A 248 -8.00 -14.85 -24.31
C GLY A 248 -8.31 -14.62 -22.82
N SER A 249 -8.44 -15.70 -22.08
CA SER A 249 -8.52 -15.64 -20.62
C SER A 249 -7.11 -15.54 -20.04
N ILE A 250 -6.91 -14.65 -19.06
CA ILE A 250 -5.72 -14.66 -18.23
C ILE A 250 -5.70 -16.00 -17.50
N ILE A 251 -4.66 -16.82 -17.69
CA ILE A 251 -4.59 -18.18 -17.12
C ILE A 251 -4.50 -18.12 -15.59
N TRP A 252 -3.90 -17.06 -15.05
CA TRP A 252 -3.72 -16.93 -13.62
C TRP A 252 -4.87 -16.16 -12.97
N THR A 253 -5.87 -16.89 -12.49
CA THR A 253 -6.85 -16.39 -11.54
C THR A 253 -6.79 -17.26 -10.29
N PRO A 254 -6.29 -16.75 -9.16
CA PRO A 254 -6.32 -17.52 -7.93
C PRO A 254 -7.77 -17.77 -7.51
N GLU A 255 -8.05 -18.95 -6.96
CA GLU A 255 -9.34 -19.19 -6.31
C GLU A 255 -9.45 -18.30 -5.06
N VAL A 256 -10.39 -17.38 -5.08
CA VAL A 256 -10.62 -16.43 -3.99
C VAL A 256 -11.96 -16.71 -3.33
N TYR A 257 -11.89 -17.13 -2.08
CA TYR A 257 -13.05 -17.37 -1.23
C TYR A 257 -13.40 -16.12 -0.42
N LEU A 258 -14.58 -16.13 0.21
CA LEU A 258 -15.04 -15.02 1.06
C LEU A 258 -14.06 -14.74 2.22
N ASP A 259 -13.50 -15.76 2.81
CA ASP A 259 -12.53 -15.62 3.90
C ASP A 259 -11.22 -14.95 3.46
N SER A 260 -10.74 -15.17 2.23
CA SER A 260 -9.60 -14.43 1.66
C SER A 260 -9.90 -12.94 1.56
N ARG A 261 -11.10 -12.58 1.11
CA ARG A 261 -11.54 -11.18 1.06
C ARG A 261 -11.66 -10.56 2.45
N LEU A 262 -12.23 -11.30 3.42
CA LEU A 262 -12.32 -10.86 4.82
C LEU A 262 -10.93 -10.68 5.45
N ILE A 263 -10.00 -11.61 5.21
CA ILE A 263 -8.61 -11.48 5.67
C ILE A 263 -8.00 -10.19 5.11
N SER A 264 -8.12 -9.95 3.82
CA SER A 264 -7.58 -8.74 3.18
C SER A 264 -8.17 -7.45 3.79
N VAL A 265 -9.49 -7.39 4.00
CA VAL A 265 -10.15 -6.24 4.62
C VAL A 265 -9.64 -6.01 6.04
N PHE A 266 -9.64 -7.04 6.87
CA PHE A 266 -9.22 -6.89 8.27
C PHE A 266 -7.71 -6.69 8.43
N GLN A 267 -6.92 -7.24 7.53
CA GLN A 267 -5.50 -6.93 7.44
C GLN A 267 -5.27 -5.45 7.11
N ALA A 268 -6.04 -4.91 6.17
CA ALA A 268 -5.99 -3.49 5.85
C ALA A 268 -6.39 -2.62 7.05
N VAL A 269 -7.44 -3.01 7.81
CA VAL A 269 -7.82 -2.34 9.06
C VAL A 269 -6.70 -2.42 10.10
N ARG A 270 -6.06 -3.58 10.24
CA ARG A 270 -4.96 -3.81 11.18
C ARG A 270 -3.75 -2.91 10.88
N PHE A 271 -3.40 -2.75 9.61
CA PHE A 271 -2.22 -1.98 9.20
C PHE A 271 -2.48 -0.47 9.07
N HIS A 272 -3.73 -0.09 8.78
CA HIS A 272 -4.15 1.30 8.60
C HIS A 272 -5.23 1.71 9.61
N TYR A 273 -5.08 1.25 10.86
CA TYR A 273 -6.10 1.40 11.90
C TYR A 273 -6.55 2.85 12.08
N ILE A 274 -5.62 3.77 12.27
CA ILE A 274 -5.93 5.18 12.56
C ILE A 274 -6.75 5.84 11.43
N PRO A 275 -6.34 5.82 10.15
CA PRO A 275 -7.14 6.43 9.09
C PRO A 275 -8.48 5.72 8.86
N LEU A 276 -8.55 4.39 8.93
CA LEU A 276 -9.79 3.65 8.67
C LEU A 276 -10.77 3.76 9.84
N VAL A 277 -10.38 3.36 11.05
CA VAL A 277 -11.26 3.42 12.20
C VAL A 277 -11.54 4.88 12.59
N GLY A 278 -10.54 5.76 12.46
CA GLY A 278 -10.73 7.20 12.69
C GLY A 278 -11.75 7.83 11.75
N SER A 279 -11.81 7.41 10.47
CA SER A 279 -12.82 7.89 9.53
C SER A 279 -14.23 7.40 9.87
N ILE A 280 -14.37 6.14 10.29
CA ILE A 280 -15.65 5.57 10.77
C ILE A 280 -16.12 6.29 12.04
N VAL A 281 -15.23 6.46 13.02
CA VAL A 281 -15.54 7.19 14.26
C VAL A 281 -15.93 8.64 13.96
N SER A 282 -15.22 9.30 13.03
CA SER A 282 -15.56 10.66 12.61
C SER A 282 -16.94 10.72 11.96
N LEU A 283 -17.34 9.72 11.17
CA LEU A 283 -18.66 9.64 10.57
C LEU A 283 -19.76 9.39 11.59
N LEU A 284 -19.59 8.43 12.50
CA LEU A 284 -20.59 8.06 13.51
C LEU A 284 -20.78 9.15 14.58
N LEU A 285 -19.72 9.87 14.91
CA LEU A 285 -19.75 10.99 15.86
C LEU A 285 -19.89 12.35 15.17
N TRP A 286 -20.38 12.38 13.91
CA TRP A 286 -20.49 13.61 13.14
C TRP A 286 -21.33 14.67 13.86
N PRO A 287 -20.81 15.90 14.03
CA PRO A 287 -21.51 16.96 14.75
C PRO A 287 -22.68 17.51 13.94
N LYS A 288 -23.67 18.07 14.61
CA LYS A 288 -24.68 18.91 13.94
C LYS A 288 -23.99 20.11 13.29
N ILE A 289 -24.55 20.63 12.20
CA ILE A 289 -23.94 21.75 11.44
C ILE A 289 -23.62 22.95 12.34
N ARG A 290 -24.48 23.26 13.33
CA ARG A 290 -24.29 24.36 14.27
C ARG A 290 -23.18 24.14 15.32
N ASP A 291 -22.77 22.90 15.53
CA ASP A 291 -21.82 22.53 16.58
C ASP A 291 -20.34 22.56 16.06
N TRP A 292 -20.15 22.83 14.78
CA TRP A 292 -18.82 23.03 14.20
C TRP A 292 -18.20 24.36 14.64
N LYS A 293 -16.91 24.36 14.94
CA LYS A 293 -16.18 25.57 15.38
C LYS A 293 -16.17 26.66 14.31
N SER A 294 -16.06 26.27 13.05
CA SER A 294 -16.14 27.18 11.91
C SER A 294 -16.80 26.49 10.71
N ARG A 295 -17.33 27.29 9.79
CA ARG A 295 -17.84 26.77 8.50
C ARG A 295 -16.71 26.14 7.67
N ALA A 296 -15.48 26.64 7.81
CA ALA A 296 -14.33 26.10 7.14
C ALA A 296 -13.99 24.68 7.65
N ASP A 297 -14.03 24.45 8.98
CA ASP A 297 -13.81 23.12 9.54
C ASP A 297 -14.85 22.11 9.03
N PHE A 298 -16.13 22.51 8.96
CA PHE A 298 -17.19 21.68 8.37
C PHE A 298 -16.90 21.32 6.90
N ARG A 299 -16.56 22.33 6.07
CA ARG A 299 -16.29 22.12 4.65
C ARG A 299 -15.07 21.22 4.42
N MET A 300 -13.99 21.46 5.18
CA MET A 300 -12.78 20.64 5.14
C MET A 300 -13.08 19.18 5.54
N SER A 301 -13.80 18.99 6.65
CA SER A 301 -14.15 17.65 7.13
C SER A 301 -15.03 16.90 6.14
N LEU A 302 -16.04 17.54 5.57
CA LEU A 302 -16.93 16.94 4.59
C LEU A 302 -16.17 16.57 3.30
N PHE A 303 -15.32 17.47 2.82
CA PHE A 303 -14.46 17.20 1.66
C PHE A 303 -13.54 16.00 1.91
N LEU A 304 -12.83 15.99 3.05
CA LEU A 304 -11.91 14.89 3.38
C LEU A 304 -12.66 13.57 3.58
N LEU A 305 -13.86 13.60 4.14
CA LEU A 305 -14.72 12.42 4.29
C LEU A 305 -15.11 11.85 2.93
N ILE A 306 -15.62 12.70 2.03
CA ILE A 306 -16.02 12.30 0.68
C ILE A 306 -14.81 11.78 -0.11
N LEU A 307 -13.68 12.49 -0.04
CA LEU A 307 -12.45 12.07 -0.71
C LEU A 307 -11.95 10.72 -0.18
N PHE A 308 -11.91 10.54 1.14
CA PHE A 308 -11.45 9.30 1.76
C PHE A 308 -12.32 8.10 1.34
N TRP A 309 -13.63 8.21 1.49
CA TRP A 309 -14.55 7.13 1.16
C TRP A 309 -14.66 6.88 -0.35
N GLY A 310 -14.55 7.93 -1.16
CA GLY A 310 -14.48 7.80 -2.62
C GLY A 310 -13.22 7.04 -3.06
N LEU A 311 -12.05 7.40 -2.52
CA LEU A 311 -10.80 6.69 -2.80
C LEU A 311 -10.84 5.25 -2.24
N LEU A 312 -11.38 5.05 -1.04
CA LEU A 312 -11.54 3.72 -0.45
C LEU A 312 -12.39 2.82 -1.34
N TYR A 313 -13.52 3.34 -1.85
CA TYR A 313 -14.38 2.60 -2.78
C TYR A 313 -13.64 2.22 -4.07
N MET A 314 -12.96 3.18 -4.70
CA MET A 314 -12.23 2.93 -5.94
C MET A 314 -11.13 1.87 -5.77
N HIS A 315 -10.39 1.93 -4.65
CA HIS A 315 -9.32 0.97 -4.37
C HIS A 315 -9.86 -0.38 -3.90
N ALA A 316 -10.98 -0.41 -3.19
CA ALA A 316 -11.66 -1.67 -2.84
C ALA A 316 -12.15 -2.40 -4.09
N MET A 317 -12.76 -1.69 -5.05
CA MET A 317 -13.18 -2.28 -6.33
C MET A 317 -11.99 -2.78 -7.16
N ALA A 318 -10.87 -2.08 -7.12
CA ALA A 318 -9.65 -2.46 -7.84
C ALA A 318 -8.86 -3.62 -7.18
N ALA A 319 -9.12 -3.93 -5.93
CA ALA A 319 -8.46 -5.00 -5.17
C ALA A 319 -9.43 -6.10 -4.77
N ILE A 320 -10.28 -5.86 -3.79
CA ILE A 320 -11.21 -6.86 -3.24
C ILE A 320 -12.22 -7.34 -4.30
N GLY A 321 -12.57 -6.47 -5.26
CA GLY A 321 -13.42 -6.81 -6.39
C GLY A 321 -12.76 -7.67 -7.46
N GLN A 322 -11.44 -7.88 -7.40
CA GLN A 322 -10.66 -8.63 -8.38
C GLN A 322 -9.93 -9.79 -7.73
N ASP A 323 -10.06 -11.00 -8.27
CA ASP A 323 -9.47 -12.20 -7.67
C ASP A 323 -7.93 -12.14 -7.68
N TYR A 324 -7.32 -11.67 -8.76
CA TYR A 324 -5.86 -11.58 -8.89
C TYR A 324 -5.20 -10.56 -7.96
N CYS A 325 -5.96 -9.64 -7.36
CA CYS A 325 -5.41 -8.56 -6.55
C CYS A 325 -6.04 -8.45 -5.15
N VAL A 326 -6.73 -9.50 -4.67
CA VAL A 326 -7.44 -9.46 -3.38
C VAL A 326 -6.56 -8.98 -2.23
N TYR A 327 -5.30 -9.40 -2.19
CA TYR A 327 -4.33 -9.01 -1.16
C TYR A 327 -3.64 -7.65 -1.43
N CYS A 328 -3.92 -7.02 -2.58
CA CYS A 328 -3.42 -5.67 -2.86
C CYS A 328 -4.14 -4.58 -2.06
N PHE A 329 -5.24 -4.89 -1.38
CA PHE A 329 -6.05 -3.88 -0.71
C PHE A 329 -5.30 -3.15 0.39
N THR A 330 -4.53 -3.89 1.19
CA THR A 330 -3.70 -3.29 2.25
C THR A 330 -2.69 -2.27 1.70
N PRO A 331 -1.80 -2.60 0.74
CA PRO A 331 -0.92 -1.60 0.14
C PRO A 331 -1.66 -0.47 -0.60
N TYR A 332 -2.89 -0.70 -1.07
CA TYR A 332 -3.67 0.34 -1.76
C TYR A 332 -4.16 1.45 -0.83
N ILE A 333 -4.47 1.15 0.43
CA ILE A 333 -4.85 2.18 1.41
C ILE A 333 -3.69 3.13 1.70
N ALA A 334 -2.45 2.68 1.58
CA ALA A 334 -1.28 3.52 1.76
C ALA A 334 -1.24 4.73 0.82
N PHE A 335 -1.87 4.67 -0.37
CA PHE A 335 -1.95 5.82 -1.29
C PHE A 335 -2.64 7.04 -0.68
N PHE A 336 -3.65 6.83 0.18
CA PHE A 336 -4.50 7.90 0.71
C PHE A 336 -4.66 7.92 2.24
N ASN A 337 -3.78 7.23 2.97
CA ASN A 337 -3.70 7.31 4.45
C ASN A 337 -3.74 8.74 4.97
N VAL A 338 -3.04 9.63 4.28
CA VAL A 338 -2.96 11.06 4.57
C VAL A 338 -4.34 11.69 4.72
N VAL A 339 -5.29 11.32 3.85
CA VAL A 339 -6.66 11.88 3.86
C VAL A 339 -7.38 11.49 5.15
N GLY A 340 -7.31 10.21 5.56
CA GLY A 340 -7.94 9.73 6.79
C GLY A 340 -7.32 10.34 8.05
N ILE A 341 -6.00 10.51 8.08
CA ILE A 341 -5.31 11.19 9.20
C ILE A 341 -5.74 12.66 9.28
N LEU A 342 -5.79 13.38 8.18
CA LEU A 342 -6.20 14.79 8.15
C LEU A 342 -7.68 14.95 8.48
N LEU A 343 -8.55 14.03 8.06
CA LEU A 343 -9.96 14.00 8.46
C LEU A 343 -10.09 13.91 9.97
N LEU A 344 -9.35 13.02 10.63
CA LEU A 344 -9.36 12.90 12.08
C LEU A 344 -8.84 14.17 12.75
N VAL A 345 -7.77 14.77 12.24
CA VAL A 345 -7.18 16.02 12.77
C VAL A 345 -8.20 17.17 12.75
N VAL A 346 -8.96 17.31 11.67
CA VAL A 346 -9.96 18.39 11.55
C VAL A 346 -11.19 18.10 12.40
N SER A 347 -11.72 16.86 12.34
CA SER A 347 -12.99 16.51 12.94
C SER A 347 -12.94 16.38 14.46
N VAL A 348 -11.81 15.91 15.03
CA VAL A 348 -11.68 15.57 16.47
C VAL A 348 -12.08 16.71 17.42
N LYS A 349 -11.91 17.96 17.00
CA LYS A 349 -12.27 19.16 17.80
C LYS A 349 -13.77 19.40 17.89
N SER A 350 -14.53 18.92 16.93
CA SER A 350 -15.96 19.20 16.75
C SER A 350 -16.84 17.96 16.91
N LEU A 351 -16.26 16.76 17.07
CA LEU A 351 -17.01 15.50 17.20
C LEU A 351 -18.10 15.59 18.28
N ASN A 352 -19.22 14.96 17.99
CA ASN A 352 -20.32 14.83 18.97
C ASN A 352 -19.95 13.80 20.03
N TRP A 353 -19.44 14.30 21.16
CA TRP A 353 -19.03 13.46 22.28
C TRP A 353 -20.20 13.04 23.21
N ARG A 354 -21.44 13.29 22.81
CA ARG A 354 -22.68 12.83 23.49
C ARG A 354 -23.61 12.19 22.44
N PRO A 355 -23.18 11.10 21.80
CA PRO A 355 -24.00 10.44 20.81
C PRO A 355 -25.23 9.80 21.48
N SER A 356 -26.26 9.51 20.68
CA SER A 356 -27.41 8.73 21.12
C SER A 356 -27.02 7.32 21.56
N ILE A 357 -27.82 6.67 22.36
CA ILE A 357 -27.59 5.29 22.82
C ILE A 357 -27.41 4.34 21.61
N ALA A 358 -28.22 4.52 20.57
CA ALA A 358 -28.10 3.72 19.36
C ALA A 358 -26.72 3.84 18.70
N VAL A 359 -26.16 5.05 18.60
CA VAL A 359 -24.81 5.27 18.08
C VAL A 359 -23.74 4.68 19.01
N GLN A 360 -23.94 4.75 20.33
CA GLN A 360 -23.02 4.11 21.29
C GLN A 360 -22.99 2.59 21.09
N ILE A 361 -24.17 1.96 20.98
CA ILE A 361 -24.28 0.51 20.73
C ILE A 361 -23.61 0.16 19.39
N LEU A 362 -23.88 0.91 18.33
CA LEU A 362 -23.28 0.69 17.03
C LEU A 362 -21.75 0.80 17.06
N LEU A 363 -21.21 1.78 17.79
CA LEU A 363 -19.76 1.91 18.01
C LEU A 363 -19.18 0.72 18.76
N ILE A 364 -19.85 0.25 19.83
CA ILE A 364 -19.40 -0.91 20.60
C ILE A 364 -19.36 -2.16 19.72
N ILE A 365 -20.47 -2.45 19.04
CA ILE A 365 -20.55 -3.62 18.14
C ILE A 365 -19.51 -3.50 17.02
N GLY A 366 -19.42 -2.35 16.37
CA GLY A 366 -18.46 -2.12 15.30
C GLY A 366 -17.02 -2.32 15.74
N LEU A 367 -16.65 -1.84 16.94
CA LEU A 367 -15.32 -2.04 17.49
C LEU A 367 -15.05 -3.50 17.85
N LEU A 368 -16.03 -4.23 18.39
CA LEU A 368 -15.88 -5.67 18.66
C LEU A 368 -15.67 -6.45 17.38
N VAL A 369 -16.40 -6.13 16.31
CA VAL A 369 -16.20 -6.73 14.98
C VAL A 369 -14.81 -6.40 14.45
N VAL A 370 -14.35 -5.15 14.59
CA VAL A 370 -13.00 -4.73 14.18
C VAL A 370 -11.93 -5.52 14.94
N PHE A 371 -12.04 -5.65 16.27
CA PHE A 371 -11.04 -6.38 17.06
C PHE A 371 -11.04 -7.88 16.74
N GLY A 372 -12.22 -8.49 16.62
CA GLY A 372 -12.34 -9.87 16.17
C GLY A 372 -11.74 -10.06 14.78
N GLY A 373 -12.04 -9.16 13.84
CA GLY A 373 -11.50 -9.20 12.48
C GLY A 373 -9.98 -8.98 12.42
N MET A 374 -9.44 -8.08 13.24
CA MET A 374 -7.98 -7.91 13.36
C MET A 374 -7.32 -9.20 13.85
N GLY A 375 -7.90 -9.87 14.84
CA GLY A 375 -7.46 -11.19 15.28
C GLY A 375 -7.56 -12.22 14.14
N PHE A 376 -8.68 -12.27 13.43
CA PHE A 376 -8.89 -13.16 12.29
C PHE A 376 -7.81 -13.00 11.22
N SER A 377 -7.43 -11.76 10.90
CA SER A 377 -6.39 -11.47 9.91
C SER A 377 -4.95 -11.72 10.41
N ALA A 378 -4.77 -11.91 11.72
CA ALA A 378 -3.48 -12.18 12.35
C ALA A 378 -3.22 -13.67 12.58
N PHE A 379 -4.01 -14.57 11.96
CA PHE A 379 -3.94 -15.99 12.21
C PHE A 379 -2.59 -16.62 11.86
N GLU A 380 -1.89 -16.10 10.87
CA GLU A 380 -0.53 -16.55 10.51
C GLU A 380 0.50 -16.20 11.57
N ASP A 381 0.32 -15.05 12.25
CA ASP A 381 1.24 -14.56 13.27
C ASP A 381 1.06 -15.31 14.61
N ILE A 382 -0.19 -15.52 15.05
CA ILE A 382 -0.51 -16.01 16.40
C ILE A 382 -1.33 -17.30 16.43
N GLY A 383 -1.97 -17.66 15.32
CA GLY A 383 -2.95 -18.77 15.28
C GLY A 383 -2.32 -20.11 15.64
N ASN A 384 -1.11 -20.39 15.12
CA ASN A 384 -0.42 -21.65 15.43
C ASN A 384 -0.09 -21.77 16.94
N PHE A 385 0.31 -20.66 17.57
CA PHE A 385 0.53 -20.65 19.02
C PHE A 385 -0.77 -20.93 19.78
N LEU A 386 -1.87 -20.27 19.39
CA LEU A 386 -3.16 -20.40 20.08
C LEU A 386 -3.74 -21.82 20.00
N ILE A 387 -3.70 -22.45 18.84
CA ILE A 387 -4.27 -23.79 18.68
C ILE A 387 -3.45 -24.89 19.38
N ASN A 388 -2.16 -24.62 19.67
CA ASN A 388 -1.28 -25.54 20.40
C ASN A 388 -1.27 -25.28 21.91
N LEU A 389 -2.09 -24.33 22.43
CA LEU A 389 -2.20 -24.11 23.86
C LEU A 389 -2.73 -25.39 24.57
N PRO A 390 -2.09 -25.80 25.68
CA PRO A 390 -2.54 -26.91 26.48
C PRO A 390 -3.84 -26.55 27.20
N VAL A 391 -4.87 -27.32 26.99
CA VAL A 391 -6.19 -27.23 27.65
C VAL A 391 -6.37 -28.40 28.61
N PRO A 392 -6.78 -28.16 29.86
CA PRO A 392 -7.06 -29.25 30.79
C PRO A 392 -8.15 -30.17 30.23
N ARG A 393 -7.97 -31.48 30.42
CA ARG A 393 -8.98 -32.47 30.05
C ARG A 393 -10.13 -32.40 31.04
N VAL A 394 -11.34 -32.11 30.55
CA VAL A 394 -12.57 -32.06 31.37
C VAL A 394 -13.59 -33.02 30.78
N HIS A 395 -14.10 -33.93 31.63
CA HIS A 395 -15.20 -34.82 31.28
C HIS A 395 -16.17 -34.85 32.48
N ASP A 396 -17.46 -34.69 32.24
CA ASP A 396 -18.52 -34.63 33.23
C ASP A 396 -18.21 -33.71 34.43
N PHE A 397 -17.71 -32.48 34.13
CA PHE A 397 -17.28 -31.46 35.10
C PHE A 397 -16.11 -31.88 36.00
N ARG A 398 -15.39 -32.97 35.68
CA ARG A 398 -14.21 -33.41 36.41
C ARG A 398 -12.95 -33.20 35.58
N PHE A 399 -11.91 -32.67 36.23
CA PHE A 399 -10.59 -32.58 35.62
C PHE A 399 -9.94 -33.94 35.57
N LEU A 400 -9.56 -34.39 34.38
CA LEU A 400 -8.80 -35.61 34.14
C LEU A 400 -7.30 -35.30 34.07
N PRO A 401 -6.44 -36.28 34.41
CA PRO A 401 -5.00 -36.12 34.23
C PRO A 401 -4.62 -35.88 32.77
N GLY A 402 -3.63 -35.01 32.57
CA GLY A 402 -3.10 -34.66 31.25
C GLY A 402 -3.78 -33.45 30.58
N PHE A 403 -3.20 -33.02 29.47
CA PHE A 403 -3.66 -31.91 28.67
C PHE A 403 -3.96 -32.40 27.24
N VAL A 404 -4.85 -31.71 26.57
CA VAL A 404 -5.09 -31.80 25.13
C VAL A 404 -4.81 -30.42 24.52
N THR A 405 -4.44 -30.38 23.27
CA THR A 405 -4.31 -29.08 22.58
C THR A 405 -5.70 -28.57 22.19
N LEU A 406 -5.82 -27.24 22.08
CA LEU A 406 -7.04 -26.63 21.54
C LEU A 406 -7.32 -27.20 20.12
N TRP A 407 -6.28 -27.47 19.34
CA TRP A 407 -6.37 -28.09 18.02
C TRP A 407 -7.07 -29.45 18.07
N GLU A 408 -6.69 -30.35 18.98
CA GLU A 408 -7.32 -31.67 19.13
C GLU A 408 -8.81 -31.55 19.44
N ILE A 409 -9.20 -30.55 20.25
CA ILE A 409 -10.61 -30.32 20.57
C ILE A 409 -11.35 -29.84 19.32
N LEU A 410 -10.81 -28.85 18.59
CA LEU A 410 -11.45 -28.25 17.43
C LEU A 410 -11.53 -29.23 16.25
N SER A 411 -10.49 -30.02 16.02
CA SER A 411 -10.49 -31.00 14.94
C SER A 411 -11.41 -32.20 15.24
N ASN A 412 -11.37 -32.76 16.46
CA ASN A 412 -12.12 -33.96 16.81
C ASN A 412 -13.62 -33.71 17.05
N LYS A 413 -13.97 -32.58 17.68
CA LYS A 413 -15.37 -32.24 18.00
C LYS A 413 -16.08 -31.46 16.92
N PHE A 414 -15.34 -30.59 16.22
CA PHE A 414 -15.94 -29.64 15.24
C PHE A 414 -15.48 -29.90 13.81
N HIS A 415 -14.64 -30.89 13.56
CA HIS A 415 -14.09 -31.26 12.24
C HIS A 415 -13.49 -30.07 11.49
N MET A 416 -12.90 -29.13 12.22
CA MET A 416 -12.30 -27.94 11.61
C MET A 416 -10.98 -28.26 10.92
N SER A 417 -10.72 -27.62 9.78
CA SER A 417 -9.38 -27.60 9.19
C SER A 417 -8.42 -26.78 10.06
N ARG A 418 -7.12 -27.08 10.00
CA ARG A 418 -6.11 -26.38 10.80
C ARG A 418 -6.15 -24.86 10.58
N ASN A 419 -6.25 -24.43 9.31
CA ASN A 419 -6.34 -23.02 8.97
C ASN A 419 -7.59 -22.34 9.54
N SER A 420 -8.76 -23.01 9.48
CA SER A 420 -9.98 -22.50 10.09
C SER A 420 -9.87 -22.40 11.62
N ALA A 421 -9.29 -23.40 12.27
CA ALA A 421 -9.05 -23.38 13.71
C ALA A 421 -8.13 -22.20 14.12
N MET A 422 -7.05 -21.97 13.38
CA MET A 422 -6.15 -20.83 13.61
C MET A 422 -6.88 -19.49 13.46
N ARG A 423 -7.67 -19.32 12.42
CA ARG A 423 -8.44 -18.09 12.14
C ARG A 423 -9.45 -17.80 13.24
N TYR A 424 -10.27 -18.79 13.61
CA TYR A 424 -11.30 -18.59 14.64
C TYR A 424 -10.73 -18.44 16.05
N ALA A 425 -9.66 -19.15 16.40
CA ALA A 425 -8.97 -18.96 17.67
C ALA A 425 -8.40 -17.53 17.79
N SER A 426 -7.76 -17.04 16.72
CA SER A 426 -7.21 -15.68 16.67
C SER A 426 -8.31 -14.61 16.69
N ALA A 427 -9.41 -14.82 15.98
CA ALA A 427 -10.58 -13.93 16.01
C ALA A 427 -11.19 -13.86 17.41
N SER A 428 -11.35 -15.01 18.08
CA SER A 428 -11.87 -15.08 19.44
C SER A 428 -10.99 -14.33 20.43
N LEU A 429 -9.67 -14.48 20.33
CA LEU A 429 -8.72 -13.72 21.15
C LEU A 429 -8.89 -12.20 20.93
N GLY A 430 -8.94 -11.76 19.68
CA GLY A 430 -9.16 -10.35 19.36
C GLY A 430 -10.48 -9.81 19.94
N PHE A 431 -11.56 -10.57 19.79
CA PHE A 431 -12.85 -10.24 20.35
C PHE A 431 -12.82 -10.12 21.89
N PHE A 432 -12.24 -11.09 22.59
CA PHE A 432 -12.11 -11.06 24.06
C PHE A 432 -11.26 -9.90 24.55
N ILE A 433 -10.15 -9.60 23.88
CA ILE A 433 -9.35 -8.42 24.16
C ILE A 433 -10.20 -7.16 24.01
N GLY A 434 -10.97 -7.05 22.92
CA GLY A 434 -11.91 -5.95 22.71
C GLY A 434 -12.93 -5.79 23.85
N VAL A 435 -13.57 -6.89 24.28
CA VAL A 435 -14.51 -6.91 25.41
C VAL A 435 -13.83 -6.45 26.70
N LEU A 436 -12.64 -7.00 27.00
CA LEU A 436 -11.89 -6.67 28.22
C LEU A 436 -11.58 -5.16 28.28
N ILE A 437 -11.13 -4.59 27.20
CA ILE A 437 -10.75 -3.17 27.18
C ILE A 437 -11.95 -2.26 27.21
N MET A 438 -13.03 -2.61 26.53
CA MET A 438 -14.28 -1.87 26.66
C MET A 438 -14.86 -1.96 28.07
N GLY A 439 -14.75 -3.14 28.71
CA GLY A 439 -15.14 -3.33 30.11
C GLY A 439 -14.33 -2.48 31.08
N ILE A 440 -13.01 -2.50 30.94
CA ILE A 440 -12.09 -1.64 31.72
C ILE A 440 -12.42 -0.17 31.47
N GLY A 441 -12.59 0.24 30.21
CA GLY A 441 -12.98 1.59 29.85
C GLY A 441 -14.29 2.04 30.50
N TYR A 442 -15.30 1.15 30.54
CA TYR A 442 -16.58 1.40 31.22
C TYR A 442 -16.43 1.55 32.72
N ILE A 443 -15.63 0.71 33.38
CA ILE A 443 -15.36 0.78 34.82
C ILE A 443 -14.67 2.10 35.17
N ILE A 444 -13.63 2.47 34.42
CA ILE A 444 -12.91 3.73 34.59
C ILE A 444 -13.86 4.91 34.40
N TRP A 445 -14.69 4.87 33.34
CA TRP A 445 -15.69 5.92 33.12
C TRP A 445 -16.69 6.02 34.27
N ARG A 446 -17.24 4.90 34.73
CA ARG A 446 -18.20 4.89 35.87
C ARG A 446 -17.59 5.50 37.11
N ARG A 447 -16.31 5.26 37.38
CA ARG A 447 -15.58 5.82 38.51
C ARG A 447 -15.29 7.32 38.33
N TRP A 448 -15.12 7.78 37.10
CA TRP A 448 -14.77 9.17 36.77
C TRP A 448 -15.92 9.96 36.14
N ARG A 449 -17.14 9.40 36.12
CA ARG A 449 -18.29 10.05 35.45
C ARG A 449 -18.62 11.46 35.98
N ASN A 450 -18.22 11.81 37.21
CA ASN A 450 -18.34 13.11 37.80
C ASN A 450 -17.20 14.07 37.42
N SER A 451 -16.18 13.58 36.69
CA SER A 451 -15.12 14.42 36.16
C SER A 451 -15.58 15.07 34.86
N SER A 452 -14.95 16.18 34.48
CA SER A 452 -15.27 16.91 33.25
C SER A 452 -14.90 16.17 31.97
N VAL A 453 -14.28 14.99 32.06
CA VAL A 453 -13.92 14.15 30.92
C VAL A 453 -15.17 13.42 30.44
N LYS A 454 -15.58 13.73 29.21
CA LYS A 454 -16.74 13.09 28.60
C LYS A 454 -16.37 11.64 28.23
N PHE A 455 -17.25 10.71 28.59
CA PHE A 455 -17.06 9.25 28.34
C PHE A 455 -16.69 8.93 26.89
N SER A 456 -17.36 9.58 25.95
CA SER A 456 -17.11 9.39 24.53
C SER A 456 -15.68 9.78 24.08
N VAL A 457 -15.09 10.82 24.70
CA VAL A 457 -13.69 11.18 24.46
C VAL A 457 -12.76 10.07 24.95
N PHE A 458 -12.99 9.63 26.18
CA PHE A 458 -12.19 8.54 26.76
C PHE A 458 -12.32 7.26 25.94
N PHE A 459 -13.55 6.89 25.56
CA PHE A 459 -13.83 5.68 24.77
C PHE A 459 -13.17 5.74 23.39
N ALA A 460 -13.28 6.87 22.67
CA ALA A 460 -12.65 7.02 21.38
C ALA A 460 -11.11 6.95 21.46
N PHE A 461 -10.51 7.63 22.45
CA PHE A 461 -9.06 7.56 22.66
C PHE A 461 -8.60 6.17 23.09
N ALA A 462 -9.31 5.53 24.02
CA ALA A 462 -9.00 4.16 24.43
C ALA A 462 -9.07 3.18 23.27
N SER A 463 -10.09 3.31 22.42
CA SER A 463 -10.24 2.48 21.22
C SER A 463 -9.14 2.72 20.19
N LEU A 464 -8.73 3.97 19.97
CA LEU A 464 -7.62 4.30 19.07
C LEU A 464 -6.29 3.80 19.60
N ILE A 465 -6.02 3.99 20.91
CA ILE A 465 -4.81 3.46 21.55
C ILE A 465 -4.77 1.94 21.46
N LEU A 466 -5.89 1.28 21.72
CA LEU A 466 -5.98 -0.17 21.64
C LEU A 466 -5.74 -0.68 20.22
N GLY A 467 -6.33 -0.04 19.24
CA GLY A 467 -6.07 -0.39 17.86
C GLY A 467 -4.60 -0.23 17.48
N LEU A 468 -3.92 0.79 18.03
CA LEU A 468 -2.47 0.92 17.90
C LEU A 468 -1.73 -0.25 18.54
N VAL A 469 -2.16 -0.70 19.73
CA VAL A 469 -1.55 -1.83 20.45
C VAL A 469 -1.76 -3.16 19.71
N LEU A 470 -2.96 -3.39 19.18
CA LEU A 470 -3.30 -4.62 18.46
C LEU A 470 -2.88 -4.58 16.99
N SER A 471 -2.55 -3.42 16.44
CA SER A 471 -1.97 -3.32 15.12
C SER A 471 -0.48 -3.73 15.16
N PRO A 472 0.14 -4.07 14.02
CA PRO A 472 1.57 -4.43 13.95
C PRO A 472 2.54 -3.31 14.39
N VAL A 473 2.03 -2.18 14.83
CA VAL A 473 2.80 -1.02 15.31
C VAL A 473 3.81 -1.39 16.39
N LEU A 474 3.42 -2.26 17.33
CA LEU A 474 4.29 -2.69 18.43
C LEU A 474 5.16 -3.90 18.09
N GLN A 475 4.97 -4.53 16.92
CA GLN A 475 5.78 -5.69 16.53
C GLN A 475 7.24 -5.32 16.22
N GLY A 476 7.60 -4.08 16.27
CA GLY A 476 8.94 -3.60 16.01
C GLY A 476 9.43 -3.85 14.57
N SER A 477 10.41 -3.09 14.12
CA SER A 477 10.96 -3.22 12.77
C SER A 477 11.58 -4.60 12.50
N ALA A 478 12.08 -5.27 13.52
CA ALA A 478 12.71 -6.59 13.40
C ALA A 478 11.72 -7.69 12.99
N ALA A 479 10.50 -7.69 13.56
CA ALA A 479 9.49 -8.70 13.24
C ALA A 479 8.85 -8.51 11.85
N ALA A 480 8.93 -7.29 11.30
CA ALA A 480 8.36 -6.96 9.99
C ALA A 480 9.37 -7.04 8.83
N LYS A 481 10.64 -7.36 9.09
CA LYS A 481 11.67 -7.56 8.07
C LYS A 481 11.41 -8.85 7.30
N ASP A 482 11.57 -8.79 5.98
CA ASP A 482 11.51 -9.99 5.15
C ASP A 482 12.85 -10.73 5.20
N CYS A 483 13.95 -9.99 5.19
CA CYS A 483 15.31 -10.52 5.13
C CYS A 483 16.20 -10.00 6.27
N VAL A 484 17.15 -10.82 6.68
CA VAL A 484 18.27 -10.42 7.54
C VAL A 484 19.39 -9.77 6.70
N SER A 485 19.56 -10.24 5.45
CA SER A 485 20.54 -9.71 4.49
C SER A 485 20.12 -8.36 3.93
N ASP A 486 21.09 -7.65 3.34
CA ASP A 486 20.86 -6.40 2.62
C ASP A 486 20.44 -6.71 1.18
N VAL A 487 19.13 -6.62 0.93
CA VAL A 487 18.52 -6.92 -0.37
C VAL A 487 19.04 -6.01 -1.49
N ILE A 488 19.39 -4.76 -1.19
CA ILE A 488 19.98 -3.84 -2.17
C ILE A 488 21.35 -4.34 -2.60
N LEU A 489 22.22 -4.64 -1.65
CA LEU A 489 23.57 -5.16 -1.92
C LEU A 489 23.53 -6.51 -2.62
N ASP A 490 22.58 -7.36 -2.24
CA ASP A 490 22.41 -8.68 -2.88
C ASP A 490 22.02 -8.53 -4.35
N ASN A 491 21.09 -7.64 -4.69
CA ASN A 491 20.74 -7.35 -6.09
C ASN A 491 21.91 -6.72 -6.86
N GLU A 492 22.71 -5.84 -6.23
CA GLU A 492 23.93 -5.29 -6.85
C GLU A 492 24.98 -6.37 -7.15
N ARG A 493 25.17 -7.33 -6.22
CA ARG A 493 26.07 -8.48 -6.42
C ARG A 493 25.61 -9.39 -7.56
N ILE A 494 24.30 -9.71 -7.59
CA ILE A 494 23.70 -10.48 -8.68
C ILE A 494 23.91 -9.75 -10.00
N GLY A 495 23.58 -8.47 -10.06
CA GLY A 495 23.71 -7.66 -11.26
C GLY A 495 25.17 -7.61 -11.78
N LYS A 496 26.15 -7.46 -10.89
CA LYS A 496 27.57 -7.50 -11.23
C LYS A 496 27.98 -8.88 -11.80
N HIS A 497 27.49 -9.95 -11.19
CA HIS A 497 27.76 -11.32 -11.64
C HIS A 497 27.14 -11.57 -13.04
N LEU A 498 25.89 -11.23 -13.24
CA LEU A 498 25.21 -11.37 -14.54
C LEU A 498 25.96 -10.58 -15.64
N ARG A 499 26.40 -9.35 -15.34
CA ARG A 499 27.16 -8.51 -16.27
C ARG A 499 28.51 -9.11 -16.67
N SER A 500 29.14 -9.87 -15.79
CA SER A 500 30.42 -10.53 -16.09
C SER A 500 30.27 -11.74 -17.03
N ILE A 501 29.05 -12.28 -17.16
CA ILE A 501 28.74 -13.47 -17.95
C ILE A 501 28.05 -13.14 -19.27
N ILE A 502 27.10 -12.19 -19.23
CA ILE A 502 26.18 -11.90 -20.33
C ILE A 502 26.71 -10.69 -21.14
N PRO A 503 27.11 -10.87 -22.40
CA PRO A 503 27.58 -9.79 -23.26
C PRO A 503 26.45 -8.79 -23.59
N GLN A 504 26.84 -7.57 -23.92
CA GLN A 504 25.90 -6.60 -24.48
C GLN A 504 25.36 -7.08 -25.83
N GLY A 505 24.09 -6.79 -26.10
CA GLY A 505 23.42 -7.22 -27.33
C GLY A 505 22.80 -8.62 -27.27
N SER A 506 23.08 -9.41 -26.22
CA SER A 506 22.50 -10.74 -26.07
C SER A 506 20.97 -10.69 -25.91
N LEU A 507 20.32 -11.76 -26.37
CA LEU A 507 18.92 -12.05 -26.16
C LEU A 507 18.78 -12.93 -24.91
N VAL A 508 18.13 -12.43 -23.87
CA VAL A 508 18.00 -13.09 -22.56
C VAL A 508 16.58 -13.52 -22.31
N TYR A 509 16.35 -14.80 -22.07
CA TYR A 509 15.09 -15.31 -21.55
C TYR A 509 15.12 -15.25 -20.02
N TRP A 510 14.19 -14.49 -19.44
CA TRP A 510 14.12 -14.28 -18.00
C TRP A 510 13.04 -15.13 -17.34
N TYR A 511 13.46 -16.01 -16.45
CA TYR A 511 12.61 -16.78 -15.51
C TYR A 511 13.22 -16.71 -14.10
N GLY A 512 13.69 -15.53 -13.72
CA GLY A 512 14.53 -15.27 -12.54
C GLY A 512 13.78 -14.76 -11.31
N GLY A 513 12.54 -15.18 -11.09
CA GLY A 513 11.75 -14.82 -9.92
C GLY A 513 10.83 -13.61 -10.10
N LEU A 514 10.18 -13.19 -9.01
CA LEU A 514 9.11 -12.18 -9.04
C LEU A 514 9.60 -10.77 -9.42
N SER A 515 10.83 -10.41 -9.08
CA SER A 515 11.33 -9.06 -9.32
C SER A 515 12.34 -9.01 -10.46
N ALA A 516 12.12 -8.07 -11.37
CA ALA A 516 13.03 -7.74 -12.45
C ALA A 516 14.24 -6.87 -12.02
N ALA A 517 14.39 -6.57 -10.74
CA ALA A 517 15.45 -5.69 -10.25
C ALA A 517 16.87 -6.09 -10.68
N PRO A 518 17.26 -7.38 -10.75
CA PRO A 518 18.58 -7.77 -11.26
C PRO A 518 18.85 -7.33 -12.70
N LEU A 519 17.82 -7.21 -13.52
CA LEU A 519 17.93 -6.82 -14.93
C LEU A 519 18.29 -5.33 -15.12
N LEU A 520 18.08 -4.50 -14.09
CA LEU A 520 18.53 -3.10 -14.10
C LEU A 520 20.03 -2.96 -14.28
N TYR A 521 20.77 -3.98 -13.91
CA TYR A 521 22.23 -4.01 -14.00
C TYR A 521 22.75 -4.57 -15.32
N LEU A 522 21.86 -4.96 -16.25
CA LEU A 522 22.15 -5.46 -17.60
C LEU A 522 21.71 -4.46 -18.69
N PRO A 523 22.26 -3.23 -18.72
CA PRO A 523 21.89 -2.28 -19.76
C PRO A 523 22.40 -2.79 -21.12
N GLY A 524 21.55 -2.90 -22.11
CA GLY A 524 21.96 -3.28 -23.47
C GLY A 524 21.64 -4.71 -23.87
N VAL A 525 21.06 -5.53 -23.00
CA VAL A 525 20.49 -6.83 -23.39
C VAL A 525 19.01 -6.70 -23.77
N LYS A 526 18.54 -7.54 -24.66
CA LYS A 526 17.12 -7.70 -24.98
C LYS A 526 16.54 -8.82 -24.10
N ILE A 527 15.46 -8.55 -23.41
CA ILE A 527 14.89 -9.43 -22.39
C ILE A 527 13.59 -10.03 -22.88
N PHE A 528 13.42 -11.33 -22.71
CA PHE A 528 12.19 -12.08 -22.92
C PHE A 528 11.78 -12.80 -21.63
N PRO A 529 10.51 -12.86 -21.27
CA PRO A 529 9.41 -12.07 -21.82
C PRO A 529 9.54 -10.59 -21.44
N PRO A 530 9.18 -9.66 -22.33
CA PRO A 530 9.31 -8.22 -22.08
C PRO A 530 8.44 -7.70 -20.94
N GLN A 531 7.37 -8.42 -20.59
CA GLN A 531 6.51 -8.09 -19.45
C GLN A 531 7.02 -8.59 -18.10
N ILE A 532 7.97 -9.52 -18.07
CA ILE A 532 8.63 -9.99 -16.86
C ILE A 532 7.63 -10.44 -15.77
N ASN A 533 6.54 -11.02 -16.20
CA ASN A 533 5.52 -11.63 -15.35
C ASN A 533 4.69 -12.59 -16.19
N ASP A 534 5.11 -13.83 -16.25
CA ASP A 534 4.46 -14.88 -17.01
C ASP A 534 3.04 -15.19 -16.53
N GLY A 535 2.82 -15.22 -15.21
CA GLY A 535 1.52 -15.49 -14.62
C GLY A 535 0.44 -14.46 -14.95
N TYR A 536 0.81 -13.19 -15.06
CA TYR A 536 -0.13 -12.10 -15.34
C TYR A 536 -0.24 -11.74 -16.82
N SER A 537 0.87 -11.79 -17.54
CA SER A 537 0.95 -11.36 -18.95
C SER A 537 0.71 -12.48 -19.95
N PHE A 538 0.75 -13.75 -19.51
CA PHE A 538 0.49 -14.90 -20.35
C PHE A 538 -1.02 -15.08 -20.61
N ILE A 539 -1.40 -15.26 -21.88
CA ILE A 539 -2.78 -15.49 -22.31
C ILE A 539 -2.79 -16.72 -23.22
N SER A 540 -3.62 -17.71 -22.85
CA SER A 540 -3.64 -19.01 -23.56
C SER A 540 -4.08 -18.91 -25.02
N HIS A 541 -4.86 -17.89 -25.38
CA HIS A 541 -5.46 -17.74 -26.70
C HIS A 541 -5.29 -16.32 -27.23
N GLY A 542 -5.44 -16.16 -28.54
CA GLY A 542 -5.40 -14.86 -29.20
C GLY A 542 -4.32 -14.73 -30.26
N ASN A 543 -4.42 -13.68 -31.07
CA ASN A 543 -3.42 -13.39 -32.10
C ASN A 543 -2.13 -12.90 -31.46
N THR A 544 -1.01 -13.57 -31.75
CA THR A 544 0.31 -13.30 -31.19
C THR A 544 0.73 -11.84 -31.39
N ALA A 545 0.55 -11.28 -32.58
CA ALA A 545 0.96 -9.92 -32.90
C ALA A 545 0.10 -8.88 -32.14
N GLU A 546 -1.19 -9.14 -31.97
CA GLU A 546 -2.10 -8.27 -31.22
C GLU A 546 -1.85 -8.33 -29.71
N LEU A 547 -1.69 -9.52 -29.15
CA LEU A 547 -1.34 -9.71 -27.76
C LEU A 547 -0.06 -8.95 -27.41
N PHE A 548 0.96 -9.06 -28.26
CA PHE A 548 2.24 -8.41 -28.07
C PHE A 548 2.13 -6.87 -28.08
N LYS A 549 1.25 -6.29 -28.92
CA LYS A 549 1.00 -4.83 -28.90
C LYS A 549 0.56 -4.32 -27.53
N PHE A 550 -0.18 -5.13 -26.78
CA PHE A 550 -0.68 -4.77 -25.45
C PHE A 550 0.21 -5.29 -24.31
N GLY A 551 1.37 -5.85 -24.66
CA GLY A 551 2.31 -6.38 -23.70
C GLY A 551 1.96 -7.75 -23.15
N TYR A 552 1.00 -8.43 -23.76
CA TYR A 552 0.68 -9.83 -23.46
C TYR A 552 1.41 -10.75 -24.42
N TRP A 553 1.47 -12.03 -24.10
CA TRP A 553 2.11 -13.06 -24.89
C TRP A 553 1.41 -14.41 -24.69
N ASN A 554 1.60 -15.32 -25.64
CA ASN A 554 1.00 -16.65 -25.63
C ASN A 554 2.08 -17.73 -25.85
N GLU A 555 1.66 -18.99 -25.93
CA GLU A 555 2.57 -20.13 -26.08
C GLU A 555 3.39 -20.05 -27.38
N GLU A 556 2.79 -19.66 -28.48
CA GLU A 556 3.50 -19.52 -29.77
C GLU A 556 4.67 -18.53 -29.66
N MET A 557 4.43 -17.38 -29.03
CA MET A 557 5.48 -16.38 -28.82
C MET A 557 6.52 -16.85 -27.80
N ASN A 558 6.10 -17.56 -26.75
CA ASN A 558 6.99 -18.17 -25.77
C ASN A 558 7.98 -19.15 -26.44
N GLU A 559 7.48 -20.04 -27.26
CA GLU A 559 8.31 -20.99 -27.98
C GLU A 559 9.28 -20.28 -28.97
N LYS A 560 8.82 -19.23 -29.65
CA LYS A 560 9.68 -18.40 -30.48
C LYS A 560 10.81 -17.76 -29.67
N TRP A 561 10.51 -17.21 -28.48
CA TRP A 561 11.54 -16.63 -27.62
C TRP A 561 12.49 -17.67 -27.08
N LYS A 562 11.98 -18.81 -26.63
CA LYS A 562 12.81 -19.95 -26.21
C LYS A 562 13.76 -20.41 -27.33
N SER A 563 13.30 -20.45 -28.58
CA SER A 563 14.13 -20.88 -29.71
C SER A 563 15.21 -19.87 -30.13
N THR A 564 15.02 -18.57 -29.81
CA THR A 564 15.92 -17.49 -30.27
C THR A 564 16.80 -16.90 -29.18
N ALA A 565 16.55 -17.17 -27.90
CA ALA A 565 17.33 -16.61 -26.80
C ALA A 565 18.74 -17.21 -26.75
N ASP A 566 19.74 -16.34 -26.53
CA ASP A 566 21.15 -16.71 -26.35
C ASP A 566 21.42 -17.20 -24.95
N PHE A 567 20.78 -16.54 -23.94
CA PHE A 567 20.94 -16.84 -22.53
C PHE A 567 19.59 -17.08 -21.86
N PHE A 568 19.61 -18.00 -20.91
CA PHE A 568 18.47 -18.28 -20.00
C PHE A 568 18.89 -18.01 -18.57
N ILE A 569 18.11 -17.19 -17.85
CA ILE A 569 18.31 -16.94 -16.43
C ILE A 569 17.07 -17.50 -15.71
N ILE A 570 17.30 -18.54 -14.91
CA ILE A 570 16.25 -19.31 -14.27
C ILE A 570 16.49 -19.32 -12.75
N GLU A 571 15.46 -19.02 -11.96
CA GLU A 571 15.53 -19.14 -10.50
C GLU A 571 15.56 -20.63 -10.11
N ASP A 572 16.45 -21.00 -9.20
CA ASP A 572 16.74 -22.41 -8.87
C ASP A 572 15.50 -23.20 -8.47
N LYS A 573 14.61 -22.61 -7.67
CA LYS A 573 13.33 -23.25 -7.28
C LYS A 573 12.38 -23.53 -8.45
N GLY A 574 12.54 -22.85 -9.56
CA GLY A 574 11.73 -23.04 -10.78
C GLY A 574 12.41 -23.93 -11.83
N TYR A 575 13.63 -24.37 -11.57
CA TYR A 575 14.45 -25.08 -12.57
C TYR A 575 13.85 -26.44 -13.00
N ASN A 576 13.16 -27.14 -12.11
CA ASN A 576 12.56 -28.43 -12.44
C ASN A 576 11.62 -28.37 -13.66
N ASN A 577 11.00 -27.21 -13.91
CA ASN A 577 10.15 -27.00 -15.09
C ASN A 577 10.95 -26.83 -16.40
N TRP A 578 12.27 -26.78 -16.32
CA TRP A 578 13.19 -26.51 -17.43
C TRP A 578 14.15 -27.65 -17.71
N GLU A 579 14.20 -28.70 -16.89
CA GLU A 579 15.15 -29.80 -17.00
C GLU A 579 15.08 -30.52 -18.34
N GLU A 580 13.88 -30.69 -18.91
CA GLU A 580 13.67 -31.31 -20.21
C GLU A 580 14.17 -30.44 -21.37
N PHE A 581 14.08 -29.12 -21.22
CA PHE A 581 14.50 -28.16 -22.24
C PHE A 581 15.98 -27.80 -22.14
N ILE A 582 16.50 -27.59 -20.95
CA ILE A 582 17.90 -27.22 -20.66
C ILE A 582 18.73 -28.48 -20.52
N THR A 583 19.22 -28.99 -21.65
CA THR A 583 20.08 -30.19 -21.68
C THR A 583 21.55 -29.81 -21.87
N PRO A 584 22.52 -30.58 -21.32
CA PRO A 584 23.96 -30.31 -21.49
C PRO A 584 24.45 -30.36 -22.95
N GLN A 585 23.68 -30.99 -23.85
CA GLN A 585 23.97 -31.04 -25.26
C GLN A 585 23.73 -29.69 -25.95
N LEU A 586 22.74 -28.95 -25.48
CA LEU A 586 22.26 -27.70 -26.09
C LEU A 586 22.73 -26.47 -25.35
N PHE A 587 23.11 -26.60 -24.07
CA PHE A 587 23.43 -25.47 -23.23
C PHE A 587 24.68 -25.67 -22.38
N ASP A 588 25.42 -24.59 -22.18
CA ASP A 588 26.52 -24.48 -21.21
C ASP A 588 25.99 -23.78 -19.95
N GLU A 589 26.12 -24.40 -18.76
CA GLU A 589 25.78 -23.78 -17.49
C GLU A 589 26.96 -22.99 -16.96
N PHE A 590 26.71 -21.74 -16.58
CA PHE A 590 27.67 -20.87 -15.89
C PHE A 590 27.51 -20.95 -14.37
N PRO A 591 28.49 -20.44 -13.61
CA PRO A 591 28.35 -20.36 -12.13
C PRO A 591 27.06 -19.64 -11.73
N ARG A 592 26.37 -20.20 -10.76
CA ARG A 592 25.14 -19.61 -10.17
C ARG A 592 25.41 -18.23 -9.58
N SER A 593 24.38 -17.41 -9.44
CA SER A 593 24.51 -16.15 -8.72
C SER A 593 25.03 -16.37 -7.29
N PRO A 594 25.93 -15.51 -6.80
CA PRO A 594 26.57 -15.69 -5.49
C PRO A 594 25.59 -15.58 -4.32
N VAL A 595 24.45 -14.96 -4.53
CA VAL A 595 23.36 -14.78 -3.59
C VAL A 595 22.01 -14.92 -4.30
N GLY A 596 20.94 -15.12 -3.54
CA GLY A 596 19.57 -15.21 -4.08
C GLY A 596 18.96 -13.83 -4.35
N THR A 597 17.96 -13.79 -5.22
CA THR A 597 17.12 -12.60 -5.51
C THR A 597 16.25 -12.20 -4.32
N SER A 598 16.03 -13.14 -3.44
CA SER A 598 15.35 -12.96 -2.14
C SER A 598 16.09 -13.76 -1.07
N CYS A 599 15.74 -13.56 0.19
CA CYS A 599 16.30 -14.35 1.31
C CYS A 599 15.63 -15.72 1.48
N LEU A 600 14.80 -16.12 0.53
CA LEU A 600 14.14 -17.43 0.52
C LEU A 600 15.07 -18.47 -0.11
N GLU A 601 14.96 -19.71 0.38
CA GLU A 601 15.68 -20.84 -0.20
C GLU A 601 15.33 -21.05 -1.67
N GLY A 602 16.29 -21.45 -2.48
CA GLY A 602 16.13 -21.68 -3.92
C GLY A 602 15.97 -20.39 -4.76
N SER A 603 16.30 -19.21 -4.22
CA SER A 603 16.20 -17.93 -4.95
C SER A 603 17.49 -17.52 -5.70
N THR A 604 18.51 -18.38 -5.74
CA THR A 604 19.71 -18.18 -6.58
C THR A 604 19.37 -18.34 -8.06
N LEU A 605 20.09 -17.62 -8.92
CA LEU A 605 19.90 -17.65 -10.36
C LEU A 605 20.88 -18.63 -11.01
N ARG A 606 20.36 -19.52 -11.83
CA ARG A 606 21.10 -20.37 -12.75
C ARG A 606 21.16 -19.69 -14.12
N ILE A 607 22.32 -19.73 -14.76
CA ILE A 607 22.60 -19.03 -16.01
C ILE A 607 23.05 -20.03 -17.03
N PHE A 608 22.34 -20.09 -18.14
CA PHE A 608 22.62 -21.01 -19.24
C PHE A 608 22.83 -20.22 -20.52
N ARG A 609 23.81 -20.62 -21.33
CA ARG A 609 24.06 -20.11 -22.68
C ARG A 609 23.76 -21.19 -23.68
N ARG A 610 23.05 -20.85 -24.73
CA ARG A 610 22.86 -21.75 -25.89
C ARG A 610 24.19 -21.96 -26.62
N LYS A 611 24.49 -23.20 -27.00
CA LYS A 611 25.71 -23.58 -27.76
C LYS A 611 25.66 -23.16 -29.21
#